data_ee60bae9c5790f079094ffc36a415ec3
#
_entry.id   ee60bae9c5790f079094ffc36a415ec3
#
_cell.length_a   1.000
_cell.length_b   1.000
_cell.length_c   1.000
_cell.angle_alpha   90.00
_cell.angle_beta   90.00
_cell.angle_gamma   90.00
#
_symmetry.space_group_name_H-M   'P 1'
#
loop_
_entity.id
_entity.type
_entity.pdbx_description
1 polymer ?
#
loop_
_entity_poly.entity_id
_entity_poly.type
_entity_poly.pdbx_seq_one_letter_code
_entity_poly.pdbx_strand_id
1 'polypeptide(L)'
;SGAQDNLAVYFALLDLGDTVMGMDLSQGGHLTHGSPVNMSGKNYHFVSYGVGEDGRIDYAELEKQVKKVRPRMIVAGASAYPRAIDFEKLAEIAHGYGAFLMVDMAHIAGLVAGGMHQSPVPYADVVTTTTHKTLRGPRGGLILTNNAVLAKRINSAVFPGTQGGPLEHVIAAKAVCFGEALKPEFKDYARKIVENAQAMAAELQARGVKLVSGGTDNHLMLLDLRDEECTGKELEARLDSVHITANKNTVPGAVSYTHLT
;
A
#
# COMPACT_ATOMS: atom_id res chain seq x y z
N SER A 1 -2.98 7.61 12.62
CA SER A 1 -3.28 7.28 11.21
C SER A 1 -2.10 6.53 10.61
N GLY A 2 -2.31 5.78 9.51
CA GLY A 2 -1.22 5.05 8.83
C GLY A 2 -0.07 5.96 8.40
N ALA A 3 -0.34 7.20 8.03
CA ALA A 3 0.72 8.18 7.74
C ALA A 3 1.62 8.46 8.96
N GLN A 4 1.05 8.51 10.15
CA GLN A 4 1.83 8.69 11.40
C GLN A 4 2.65 7.44 11.73
N ASP A 5 2.14 6.26 11.42
CA ASP A 5 2.87 5.01 11.62
C ASP A 5 4.09 4.93 10.71
N ASN A 6 3.92 5.27 9.42
CA ASN A 6 5.04 5.34 8.47
C ASN A 6 6.10 6.35 8.93
N LEU A 7 5.68 7.54 9.37
CA LEU A 7 6.60 8.55 9.90
C LEU A 7 7.33 8.06 11.15
N ALA A 8 6.66 7.37 12.07
CA ALA A 8 7.28 6.83 13.27
C ALA A 8 8.33 5.76 12.92
N VAL A 9 8.08 4.93 11.90
CA VAL A 9 9.06 3.93 11.41
C VAL A 9 10.27 4.62 10.79
N TYR A 10 10.06 5.63 9.93
CA TYR A 10 11.18 6.39 9.35
C TYR A 10 12.01 7.07 10.45
N PHE A 11 11.34 7.76 11.38
CA PHE A 11 12.02 8.41 12.50
C PHE A 11 12.80 7.43 13.38
N ALA A 12 12.29 6.18 13.55
CA ALA A 12 12.97 5.15 14.32
C ALA A 12 14.20 4.58 13.63
N LEU A 13 14.17 4.39 12.31
CA LEU A 13 15.11 3.52 11.60
C LEU A 13 16.07 4.25 10.66
N LEU A 14 15.78 5.50 10.31
CA LEU A 14 16.52 6.29 9.35
C LEU A 14 17.10 7.56 9.99
N ASP A 15 18.21 8.02 9.44
CA ASP A 15 18.73 9.36 9.67
C ASP A 15 18.20 10.32 8.58
N LEU A 16 18.10 11.63 8.90
CA LEU A 16 17.64 12.62 7.93
C LEU A 16 18.57 12.61 6.69
N GLY A 17 17.96 12.56 5.52
CA GLY A 17 18.67 12.49 4.25
C GLY A 17 19.04 11.07 3.78
N ASP A 18 18.76 10.04 4.58
CA ASP A 18 18.95 8.65 4.15
C ASP A 18 18.20 8.36 2.84
N THR A 19 18.81 7.54 1.99
CA THR A 19 18.18 7.11 0.74
C THR A 19 17.20 5.97 1.00
N VAL A 20 15.98 6.16 0.51
CA VAL A 20 14.87 5.21 0.62
C VAL A 20 14.33 4.92 -0.77
N MET A 21 13.91 3.70 -1.05
CA MET A 21 13.16 3.39 -2.27
C MET A 21 11.70 3.13 -1.94
N GLY A 22 10.79 3.72 -2.72
CA GLY A 22 9.34 3.54 -2.61
C GLY A 22 8.66 3.46 -3.96
N MET A 23 7.47 2.88 -4.03
CA MET A 23 6.71 2.85 -5.28
C MET A 23 6.33 4.27 -5.70
N ASP A 24 6.50 4.57 -6.98
CA ASP A 24 6.14 5.86 -7.56
C ASP A 24 4.66 6.19 -7.36
N LEU A 25 4.37 7.42 -6.96
CA LEU A 25 3.00 7.88 -6.70
C LEU A 25 2.11 7.77 -7.94
N SER A 26 2.66 8.03 -9.12
CA SER A 26 1.94 7.92 -10.40
C SER A 26 1.67 6.47 -10.81
N GLN A 27 2.30 5.51 -10.14
CA GLN A 27 2.21 4.07 -10.44
C GLN A 27 1.59 3.26 -9.29
N GLY A 28 0.89 3.93 -8.40
CA GLY A 28 0.15 3.31 -7.31
C GLY A 28 0.74 3.49 -5.91
N GLY A 29 1.87 4.18 -5.75
CA GLY A 29 2.48 4.48 -4.46
C GLY A 29 1.59 5.34 -3.55
N HIS A 30 1.94 5.41 -2.28
CA HIS A 30 1.26 6.27 -1.31
C HIS A 30 2.04 7.58 -1.11
N LEU A 31 1.34 8.66 -0.72
CA LEU A 31 1.96 9.97 -0.45
C LEU A 31 3.11 9.89 0.56
N THR A 32 2.99 9.03 1.57
CA THR A 32 4.03 8.83 2.59
C THR A 32 5.21 7.96 2.13
N HIS A 33 5.21 7.55 0.86
CA HIS A 33 6.31 6.80 0.23
C HIS A 33 7.18 7.72 -0.64
N GLY A 34 7.44 8.95 -0.18
CA GLY A 34 8.40 9.85 -0.80
C GLY A 34 7.82 10.98 -1.63
N SER A 35 6.52 11.26 -1.57
CA SER A 35 5.95 12.41 -2.25
C SER A 35 6.63 13.72 -1.81
N PRO A 36 7.03 14.62 -2.75
CA PRO A 36 7.73 15.87 -2.43
C PRO A 36 6.95 16.82 -1.51
N VAL A 37 5.63 16.68 -1.48
CA VAL A 37 4.76 17.50 -0.61
C VAL A 37 4.57 16.88 0.77
N ASN A 38 4.99 15.63 0.97
CA ASN A 38 4.91 14.90 2.23
C ASN A 38 6.21 14.99 3.02
N MET A 39 6.13 14.85 4.35
CA MET A 39 7.31 14.84 5.22
C MET A 39 8.32 13.76 4.82
N SER A 40 7.89 12.62 4.28
CA SER A 40 8.78 11.56 3.80
C SER A 40 9.71 12.08 2.70
N GLY A 41 9.17 12.70 1.65
CA GLY A 41 9.98 13.25 0.56
C GLY A 41 10.74 14.53 0.93
N LYS A 42 10.37 15.21 2.03
CA LYS A 42 11.11 16.39 2.53
C LYS A 42 12.29 16.03 3.41
N ASN A 43 12.20 14.95 4.17
CA ASN A 43 13.19 14.57 5.17
C ASN A 43 14.18 13.51 4.68
N TYR A 44 13.80 12.72 3.67
CA TYR A 44 14.59 11.60 3.17
C TYR A 44 14.74 11.69 1.65
N HIS A 45 15.82 11.11 1.13
CA HIS A 45 16.07 11.05 -0.31
C HIS A 45 15.35 9.83 -0.90
N PHE A 46 14.13 10.03 -1.39
CA PHE A 46 13.37 8.96 -2.02
C PHE A 46 13.73 8.79 -3.50
N VAL A 47 14.01 7.55 -3.88
CA VAL A 47 14.15 7.10 -5.27
C VAL A 47 12.97 6.18 -5.58
N SER A 48 12.21 6.52 -6.61
CA SER A 48 11.02 5.75 -6.98
C SER A 48 11.38 4.49 -7.75
N TYR A 49 10.66 3.40 -7.47
CA TYR A 49 10.54 2.26 -8.37
C TYR A 49 9.11 2.18 -8.90
N GLY A 50 8.93 1.46 -10.00
CA GLY A 50 7.64 1.42 -10.68
C GLY A 50 7.21 0.02 -11.11
N VAL A 51 6.28 0.01 -12.06
CA VAL A 51 5.77 -1.19 -12.72
C VAL A 51 6.30 -1.25 -14.16
N GLY A 52 6.36 -2.45 -14.71
CA GLY A 52 6.65 -2.69 -16.11
C GLY A 52 5.49 -2.27 -17.05
N GLU A 53 5.68 -2.47 -18.33
CA GLU A 53 4.67 -2.16 -19.35
C GLU A 53 3.37 -2.95 -19.18
N ASP A 54 3.45 -4.12 -18.55
CA ASP A 54 2.32 -4.98 -18.19
C ASP A 54 1.55 -4.50 -16.93
N GLY A 55 1.98 -3.41 -16.31
CA GLY A 55 1.41 -2.86 -15.08
C GLY A 55 1.73 -3.66 -13.82
N ARG A 56 2.74 -4.53 -13.84
CA ARG A 56 3.21 -5.32 -12.69
C ARG A 56 4.57 -4.84 -12.20
N ILE A 57 4.86 -5.07 -10.92
CA ILE A 57 6.18 -4.78 -10.35
C ILE A 57 7.22 -5.67 -11.05
N ASP A 58 8.23 -5.03 -11.67
CA ASP A 58 9.38 -5.74 -12.22
C ASP A 58 10.46 -5.89 -11.15
N TYR A 59 10.48 -7.05 -10.49
CA TYR A 59 11.42 -7.34 -9.42
C TYR A 59 12.88 -7.40 -9.90
N ALA A 60 13.13 -7.77 -11.15
CA ALA A 60 14.48 -7.82 -11.70
C ALA A 60 15.01 -6.40 -11.95
N GLU A 61 14.18 -5.50 -12.44
CA GLU A 61 14.55 -4.10 -12.61
C GLU A 61 14.70 -3.41 -11.25
N LEU A 62 13.80 -3.71 -10.29
CA LEU A 62 13.93 -3.22 -8.91
C LEU A 62 15.27 -3.64 -8.29
N GLU A 63 15.69 -4.90 -8.45
CA GLU A 63 16.96 -5.38 -7.93
C GLU A 63 18.16 -4.64 -8.55
N LYS A 64 18.15 -4.39 -9.86
CA LYS A 64 19.18 -3.57 -10.53
C LYS A 64 19.23 -2.15 -9.95
N GLN A 65 18.08 -1.53 -9.71
CA GLN A 65 18.00 -0.20 -9.12
C GLN A 65 18.54 -0.21 -7.68
N VAL A 66 18.12 -1.18 -6.85
CA VAL A 66 18.61 -1.34 -5.47
C VAL A 66 20.12 -1.51 -5.43
N LYS A 67 20.69 -2.33 -6.34
CA LYS A 67 22.14 -2.51 -6.46
C LYS A 67 22.87 -1.21 -6.75
N LYS A 68 22.29 -0.34 -7.58
CA LYS A 68 22.86 0.97 -7.96
C LYS A 68 22.68 2.01 -6.86
N VAL A 69 21.47 2.11 -6.30
CA VAL A 69 21.06 3.15 -5.35
C VAL A 69 21.56 2.87 -3.95
N ARG A 70 21.62 1.60 -3.54
CA ARG A 70 22.00 1.16 -2.19
C ARG A 70 21.17 1.85 -1.10
N PRO A 71 19.84 1.75 -1.14
CA PRO A 71 18.98 2.43 -0.19
C PRO A 71 19.18 1.87 1.23
N ARG A 72 18.89 2.67 2.23
CA ARG A 72 18.83 2.23 3.62
C ARG A 72 17.56 1.42 3.91
N MET A 73 16.48 1.72 3.17
CA MET A 73 15.18 1.06 3.31
C MET A 73 14.48 0.95 1.96
N ILE A 74 13.76 -0.16 1.75
CA ILE A 74 12.77 -0.31 0.68
C ILE A 74 11.40 -0.30 1.34
N VAL A 75 10.51 0.58 0.84
CA VAL A 75 9.11 0.65 1.25
C VAL A 75 8.26 -0.01 0.18
N ALA A 76 7.62 -1.11 0.54
CA ALA A 76 6.68 -1.82 -0.31
C ALA A 76 5.24 -1.60 0.14
N GLY A 77 4.30 -1.92 -0.73
CA GLY A 77 2.87 -1.63 -0.54
C GLY A 77 2.41 -0.49 -1.42
N ALA A 78 1.13 -0.44 -1.70
CA ALA A 78 0.56 0.49 -2.66
C ALA A 78 -0.86 0.90 -2.27
N SER A 79 -1.27 2.09 -2.74
CA SER A 79 -2.63 2.59 -2.64
C SER A 79 -3.49 2.16 -3.83
N ALA A 80 -2.88 2.00 -5.01
CA ALA A 80 -3.56 1.71 -6.27
C ALA A 80 -2.76 0.69 -7.09
N TYR A 81 -2.65 -0.53 -6.60
CA TYR A 81 -1.99 -1.65 -7.28
C TYR A 81 -2.89 -2.89 -7.22
N PRO A 82 -3.39 -3.38 -8.39
CA PRO A 82 -4.43 -4.41 -8.42
C PRO A 82 -3.89 -5.84 -8.33
N ARG A 83 -2.58 -6.05 -8.28
CA ARG A 83 -1.96 -7.38 -8.29
C ARG A 83 -1.38 -7.79 -6.95
N ALA A 84 -1.19 -9.07 -6.76
CA ALA A 84 -0.46 -9.60 -5.61
C ALA A 84 0.99 -9.09 -5.59
N ILE A 85 1.49 -8.80 -4.38
CA ILE A 85 2.88 -8.39 -4.15
C ILE A 85 3.61 -9.58 -3.54
N ASP A 86 4.77 -9.92 -4.11
CA ASP A 86 5.66 -10.97 -3.60
C ASP A 86 6.59 -10.37 -2.55
N PHE A 87 6.21 -10.53 -1.28
CA PHE A 87 6.98 -9.99 -0.16
C PHE A 87 8.26 -10.79 0.13
N GLU A 88 8.29 -12.08 -0.22
CA GLU A 88 9.47 -12.91 -0.09
C GLU A 88 10.56 -12.41 -1.05
N LYS A 89 10.20 -12.18 -2.30
CA LYS A 89 11.12 -11.64 -3.30
C LYS A 89 11.63 -10.25 -2.93
N LEU A 90 10.77 -9.40 -2.39
CA LEU A 90 11.17 -8.08 -1.89
C LEU A 90 12.16 -8.16 -0.73
N ALA A 91 11.96 -9.12 0.19
CA ALA A 91 12.88 -9.35 1.30
C ALA A 91 14.24 -9.86 0.82
N GLU A 92 14.26 -10.81 -0.12
CA GLU A 92 15.51 -11.26 -0.75
C GLU A 92 16.31 -10.08 -1.33
N ILE A 93 15.64 -9.20 -2.08
CA ILE A 93 16.26 -8.02 -2.67
C ILE A 93 16.74 -7.06 -1.58
N ALA A 94 15.88 -6.67 -0.64
CA ALA A 94 16.24 -5.69 0.38
C ALA A 94 17.40 -6.18 1.25
N HIS A 95 17.27 -7.37 1.82
CA HIS A 95 18.26 -7.94 2.72
C HIS A 95 19.57 -8.32 2.00
N GLY A 96 19.49 -8.74 0.74
CA GLY A 96 20.66 -9.03 -0.10
C GLY A 96 21.58 -7.81 -0.30
N TYR A 97 21.05 -6.61 -0.16
CA TYR A 97 21.80 -5.37 -0.28
C TYR A 97 21.90 -4.58 1.04
N GLY A 98 21.50 -5.18 2.18
CA GLY A 98 21.62 -4.61 3.52
C GLY A 98 20.60 -3.50 3.81
N ALA A 99 19.51 -3.42 3.06
CA ALA A 99 18.43 -2.50 3.29
C ALA A 99 17.36 -3.11 4.21
N PHE A 100 16.68 -2.28 5.00
CA PHE A 100 15.45 -2.70 5.67
C PHE A 100 14.33 -2.87 4.63
N LEU A 101 13.47 -3.88 4.85
CA LEU A 101 12.18 -3.98 4.18
C LEU A 101 11.07 -3.50 5.11
N MET A 102 10.43 -2.39 4.76
CA MET A 102 9.18 -1.93 5.37
C MET A 102 8.03 -2.22 4.43
N VAL A 103 6.96 -2.84 4.92
CA VAL A 103 5.75 -3.09 4.12
C VAL A 103 4.57 -2.33 4.71
N ASP A 104 4.01 -1.41 3.93
CA ASP A 104 2.72 -0.76 4.22
C ASP A 104 1.60 -1.60 3.57
N MET A 105 0.94 -2.42 4.38
CA MET A 105 -0.15 -3.28 3.91
C MET A 105 -1.54 -2.64 4.08
N ALA A 106 -1.63 -1.32 4.25
CA ALA A 106 -2.86 -0.63 4.61
C ALA A 106 -4.08 -1.01 3.75
N HIS A 107 -3.90 -1.12 2.43
CA HIS A 107 -4.98 -1.47 1.51
C HIS A 107 -5.39 -2.94 1.59
N ILE A 108 -4.44 -3.84 1.82
CA ILE A 108 -4.66 -5.28 1.78
C ILE A 108 -4.71 -5.95 3.16
N ALA A 109 -4.64 -5.19 4.26
CA ALA A 109 -4.58 -5.75 5.62
C ALA A 109 -5.73 -6.70 5.94
N GLY A 110 -6.96 -6.39 5.51
CA GLY A 110 -8.10 -7.28 5.67
C GLY A 110 -8.00 -8.55 4.83
N LEU A 111 -7.40 -8.46 3.63
CA LEU A 111 -7.15 -9.63 2.78
C LEU A 111 -6.06 -10.53 3.37
N VAL A 112 -5.01 -9.94 3.94
CA VAL A 112 -3.97 -10.68 4.67
C VAL A 112 -4.56 -11.38 5.89
N ALA A 113 -5.35 -10.67 6.70
CA ALA A 113 -6.01 -11.26 7.87
C ALA A 113 -6.99 -12.39 7.49
N GLY A 114 -7.67 -12.25 6.36
CA GLY A 114 -8.58 -13.26 5.81
C GLY A 114 -7.89 -14.40 5.04
N GLY A 115 -6.57 -14.35 4.85
CA GLY A 115 -5.82 -15.37 4.12
C GLY A 115 -5.94 -15.29 2.59
N MET A 116 -6.39 -14.13 2.05
CA MET A 116 -6.56 -13.90 0.61
C MET A 116 -5.37 -13.20 -0.06
N HIS A 117 -4.35 -12.86 0.70
CA HIS A 117 -3.08 -12.30 0.23
C HIS A 117 -1.94 -12.82 1.09
N GLN A 118 -0.73 -12.95 0.51
CA GLN A 118 0.49 -13.28 1.26
C GLN A 118 0.67 -12.29 2.42
N SER A 119 1.00 -12.82 3.60
CA SER A 119 1.36 -11.97 4.75
C SER A 119 2.78 -11.43 4.61
N PRO A 120 3.01 -10.13 4.78
CA PRO A 120 4.36 -9.57 4.80
C PRO A 120 5.11 -9.84 6.12
N VAL A 121 4.40 -10.22 7.19
CA VAL A 121 4.96 -10.32 8.55
C VAL A 121 6.15 -11.29 8.67
N PRO A 122 6.20 -12.43 7.96
CA PRO A 122 7.37 -13.31 8.01
C PRO A 122 8.61 -12.77 7.30
N TYR A 123 8.45 -11.82 6.39
CA TYR A 123 9.49 -11.38 5.45
C TYR A 123 10.03 -9.98 5.77
N ALA A 124 9.14 -9.06 6.18
CA ALA A 124 9.49 -7.66 6.41
C ALA A 124 10.12 -7.43 7.81
N ASP A 125 11.04 -6.49 7.89
CA ASP A 125 11.57 -6.01 9.18
C ASP A 125 10.51 -5.27 9.98
N VAL A 126 9.68 -4.47 9.28
CA VAL A 126 8.56 -3.73 9.85
C VAL A 126 7.38 -3.75 8.90
N VAL A 127 6.20 -3.97 9.44
CA VAL A 127 4.93 -3.86 8.70
C VAL A 127 4.10 -2.74 9.31
N THR A 128 3.58 -1.86 8.48
CA THR A 128 2.62 -0.83 8.88
C THR A 128 1.27 -1.09 8.22
N THR A 129 0.21 -0.64 8.85
CA THR A 129 -1.12 -0.68 8.27
C THR A 129 -2.06 0.34 8.88
N THR A 130 -3.11 0.68 8.14
CA THR A 130 -4.31 1.30 8.70
C THR A 130 -5.27 0.24 9.19
N THR A 131 -6.14 0.60 10.13
CA THR A 131 -7.22 -0.29 10.62
C THR A 131 -8.57 -0.06 9.94
N HIS A 132 -8.73 1.02 9.17
CA HIS A 132 -10.01 1.52 8.65
C HIS A 132 -10.26 1.29 7.15
N LYS A 133 -9.49 0.42 6.49
CA LYS A 133 -9.68 0.03 5.08
C LYS A 133 -10.26 -1.39 5.01
N THR A 134 -9.66 -2.31 4.28
CA THR A 134 -10.14 -3.70 4.16
C THR A 134 -10.24 -4.43 5.51
N LEU A 135 -9.51 -4.00 6.53
CA LEU A 135 -9.64 -4.53 7.90
C LEU A 135 -10.94 -4.09 8.60
N ARG A 136 -11.65 -3.08 8.06
CA ARG A 136 -12.95 -2.52 8.49
C ARG A 136 -13.04 -2.11 9.96
N GLY A 137 -11.95 -1.62 10.51
CA GLY A 137 -11.86 -1.12 11.89
C GLY A 137 -12.00 0.40 12.01
N PRO A 138 -11.69 0.94 13.19
CA PRO A 138 -11.67 2.39 13.42
C PRO A 138 -10.53 3.05 12.66
N ARG A 139 -10.64 4.35 12.43
CA ARG A 139 -9.53 5.14 11.89
C ARG A 139 -8.36 5.13 12.87
N GLY A 140 -7.27 4.53 12.44
CA GLY A 140 -6.05 4.36 13.23
C GLY A 140 -4.97 3.66 12.42
N GLY A 141 -3.86 3.42 13.05
CA GLY A 141 -2.74 2.69 12.48
C GLY A 141 -2.20 1.62 13.41
N LEU A 142 -1.33 0.79 12.88
CA LEU A 142 -0.69 -0.32 13.57
C LEU A 142 0.69 -0.54 12.98
N ILE A 143 1.69 -0.80 13.83
CA ILE A 143 3.05 -1.17 13.43
C ILE A 143 3.35 -2.55 14.03
N LEU A 144 3.87 -3.45 13.21
CA LEU A 144 4.22 -4.81 13.58
C LEU A 144 5.70 -5.07 13.26
N THR A 145 6.38 -5.77 14.14
CA THR A 145 7.73 -6.29 13.90
C THR A 145 7.99 -7.52 14.78
N ASN A 146 8.71 -8.48 14.23
CA ASN A 146 9.19 -9.65 14.98
C ASN A 146 10.56 -9.39 15.65
N ASN A 147 11.17 -8.24 15.42
CA ASN A 147 12.48 -7.88 15.96
C ASN A 147 12.35 -7.04 17.22
N ALA A 148 12.75 -7.60 18.37
CA ALA A 148 12.65 -6.94 19.67
C ALA A 148 13.49 -5.64 19.77
N VAL A 149 14.60 -5.53 19.02
CA VAL A 149 15.43 -4.32 19.00
C VAL A 149 14.71 -3.22 18.24
N LEU A 150 14.14 -3.55 17.06
CA LEU A 150 13.34 -2.61 16.28
C LEU A 150 12.08 -2.19 17.04
N ALA A 151 11.42 -3.11 17.73
CA ALA A 151 10.25 -2.80 18.55
C ALA A 151 10.55 -1.74 19.63
N LYS A 152 11.69 -1.81 20.31
CA LYS A 152 12.10 -0.79 21.28
C LYS A 152 12.31 0.58 20.64
N ARG A 153 12.99 0.62 19.49
CA ARG A 153 13.21 1.88 18.73
C ARG A 153 11.89 2.49 18.25
N ILE A 154 11.01 1.66 17.69
CA ILE A 154 9.70 2.09 17.21
C ILE A 154 8.82 2.58 18.37
N ASN A 155 8.78 1.87 19.49
CA ASN A 155 8.03 2.33 20.67
C ASN A 155 8.49 3.71 21.14
N SER A 156 9.80 3.96 21.20
CA SER A 156 10.35 5.27 21.55
C SER A 156 10.03 6.33 20.48
N ALA A 157 10.03 5.97 19.22
CA ALA A 157 9.67 6.85 18.11
C ALA A 157 8.18 7.21 18.13
N VAL A 158 7.31 6.27 18.50
CA VAL A 158 5.87 6.54 18.67
C VAL A 158 5.67 7.43 19.89
N PHE A 159 6.15 7.05 21.06
CA PHE A 159 6.05 7.83 22.27
C PHE A 159 7.39 7.82 23.03
N PRO A 160 7.96 8.98 23.35
CA PRO A 160 7.45 10.34 23.14
C PRO A 160 7.84 10.99 21.79
N GLY A 161 8.42 10.21 20.83
CA GLY A 161 9.05 10.78 19.64
C GLY A 161 8.11 11.55 18.71
N THR A 162 6.96 10.98 18.35
CA THR A 162 6.04 11.56 17.35
C THR A 162 4.61 11.75 17.86
N GLN A 163 4.24 11.14 18.99
CA GLN A 163 2.88 11.18 19.55
C GLN A 163 2.91 11.43 21.05
N GLY A 164 1.73 11.79 21.59
CA GLY A 164 1.47 11.96 23.03
C GLY A 164 0.52 10.89 23.55
N GLY A 165 -0.40 11.26 24.43
CA GLY A 165 -1.38 10.35 25.05
C GLY A 165 -2.24 9.63 24.01
N PRO A 166 -2.54 8.33 24.24
CA PRO A 166 -3.30 7.53 23.29
C PRO A 166 -4.80 7.86 23.30
N LEU A 167 -5.45 7.56 22.17
CA LEU A 167 -6.91 7.64 22.04
C LEU A 167 -7.51 6.29 22.47
N GLU A 168 -7.86 6.14 23.74
CA GLU A 168 -8.30 4.86 24.31
C GLU A 168 -9.56 4.29 23.66
N HIS A 169 -10.51 5.15 23.25
CA HIS A 169 -11.70 4.72 22.49
C HIS A 169 -11.34 4.09 21.13
N VAL A 170 -10.28 4.58 20.47
CA VAL A 170 -9.76 3.96 19.23
C VAL A 170 -9.10 2.62 19.53
N ILE A 171 -8.37 2.51 20.63
CA ILE A 171 -7.75 1.24 21.08
C ILE A 171 -8.82 0.21 21.37
N ALA A 172 -9.88 0.56 22.10
CA ALA A 172 -11.01 -0.32 22.36
C ALA A 172 -11.72 -0.77 21.06
N ALA A 173 -11.93 0.15 20.13
CA ALA A 173 -12.51 -0.17 18.83
C ALA A 173 -11.60 -1.07 17.96
N LYS A 174 -10.26 -0.92 18.05
CA LYS A 174 -9.32 -1.85 17.42
C LYS A 174 -9.42 -3.26 18.00
N ALA A 175 -9.60 -3.39 19.31
CA ALA A 175 -9.77 -4.70 19.95
C ALA A 175 -11.01 -5.43 19.41
N VAL A 176 -12.13 -4.73 19.23
CA VAL A 176 -13.34 -5.27 18.59
C VAL A 176 -13.05 -5.68 17.14
N CYS A 177 -12.42 -4.80 16.36
CA CYS A 177 -12.04 -5.06 14.97
C CYS A 177 -11.18 -6.33 14.84
N PHE A 178 -10.16 -6.49 15.68
CA PHE A 178 -9.30 -7.68 15.66
C PHE A 178 -10.04 -8.93 16.12
N GLY A 179 -10.93 -8.81 17.13
CA GLY A 179 -11.80 -9.90 17.56
C GLY A 179 -12.76 -10.37 16.45
N GLU A 180 -13.25 -9.46 15.61
CA GLU A 180 -14.02 -9.80 14.41
C GLU A 180 -13.15 -10.46 13.33
N ALA A 181 -11.95 -9.93 13.09
CA ALA A 181 -11.04 -10.46 12.08
C ALA A 181 -10.54 -11.90 12.38
N LEU A 182 -10.57 -12.32 13.64
CA LEU A 182 -10.23 -13.69 14.05
C LEU A 182 -11.34 -14.70 13.78
N LYS A 183 -12.57 -14.25 13.50
CA LYS A 183 -13.73 -15.14 13.27
C LYS A 183 -13.70 -15.75 11.87
N PRO A 184 -14.23 -16.98 11.69
CA PRO A 184 -14.32 -17.62 10.37
C PRO A 184 -15.08 -16.77 9.33
N GLU A 185 -16.12 -16.05 9.76
CA GLU A 185 -16.95 -15.18 8.90
C GLU A 185 -16.13 -14.06 8.24
N PHE A 186 -15.03 -13.62 8.87
CA PHE A 186 -14.16 -12.63 8.28
C PHE A 186 -13.37 -13.19 7.09
N LYS A 187 -13.00 -14.46 7.12
CA LYS A 187 -12.37 -15.14 5.97
C LYS A 187 -13.32 -15.20 4.78
N ASP A 188 -14.60 -15.52 5.03
CA ASP A 188 -15.64 -15.51 4.00
C ASP A 188 -15.85 -14.11 3.42
N TYR A 189 -15.86 -13.11 4.28
CA TYR A 189 -15.94 -11.71 3.87
C TYR A 189 -14.75 -11.32 2.96
N ALA A 190 -13.52 -11.62 3.37
CA ALA A 190 -12.33 -11.31 2.58
C ALA A 190 -12.32 -12.04 1.23
N ARG A 191 -12.74 -13.32 1.21
CA ARG A 191 -12.88 -14.10 -0.02
C ARG A 191 -13.89 -13.46 -0.97
N LYS A 192 -15.07 -13.08 -0.48
CA LYS A 192 -16.09 -12.41 -1.29
C LYS A 192 -15.65 -11.07 -1.86
N ILE A 193 -14.80 -10.32 -1.15
CA ILE A 193 -14.21 -9.08 -1.68
C ILE A 193 -13.43 -9.38 -2.96
N VAL A 194 -12.55 -10.38 -2.93
CA VAL A 194 -11.71 -10.74 -4.09
C VAL A 194 -12.57 -11.30 -5.22
N GLU A 195 -13.49 -12.22 -4.92
CA GLU A 195 -14.40 -12.82 -5.91
C GLU A 195 -15.25 -11.75 -6.61
N ASN A 196 -15.81 -10.80 -5.85
CA ASN A 196 -16.60 -9.71 -6.41
C ASN A 196 -15.76 -8.76 -7.28
N ALA A 197 -14.54 -8.44 -6.85
CA ALA A 197 -13.63 -7.62 -7.63
C ALA A 197 -13.25 -8.31 -8.96
N GLN A 198 -12.96 -9.60 -8.92
CA GLN A 198 -12.65 -10.40 -10.12
C GLN A 198 -13.84 -10.53 -11.06
N ALA A 199 -15.04 -10.78 -10.53
CA ALA A 199 -16.27 -10.85 -11.34
C ALA A 199 -16.55 -9.50 -12.02
N MET A 200 -16.43 -8.39 -11.30
CA MET A 200 -16.59 -7.05 -11.84
C MET A 200 -15.52 -6.75 -12.92
N ALA A 201 -14.26 -7.10 -12.66
CA ALA A 201 -13.18 -6.92 -13.63
C ALA A 201 -13.44 -7.71 -14.93
N ALA A 202 -13.88 -8.96 -14.82
CA ALA A 202 -14.20 -9.80 -15.98
C ALA A 202 -15.36 -9.23 -16.80
N GLU A 203 -16.43 -8.75 -16.16
CA GLU A 203 -17.60 -8.15 -16.84
C GLU A 203 -17.22 -6.82 -17.53
N LEU A 204 -16.41 -5.97 -16.88
CA LEU A 204 -15.92 -4.75 -17.50
C LEU A 204 -15.08 -5.04 -18.75
N GLN A 205 -14.17 -6.02 -18.67
CA GLN A 205 -13.36 -6.44 -19.82
C GLN A 205 -14.20 -7.04 -20.94
N ALA A 206 -15.22 -7.85 -20.62
CA ALA A 206 -16.15 -8.40 -21.60
C ALA A 206 -16.93 -7.29 -22.35
N ARG A 207 -17.11 -6.13 -21.72
CA ARG A 207 -17.70 -4.92 -22.32
C ARG A 207 -16.68 -4.00 -22.99
N GLY A 208 -15.43 -4.42 -23.13
CA GLY A 208 -14.40 -3.66 -23.83
C GLY A 208 -13.65 -2.65 -22.97
N VAL A 209 -13.92 -2.56 -21.65
CA VAL A 209 -13.19 -1.66 -20.76
C VAL A 209 -11.78 -2.21 -20.51
N LYS A 210 -10.76 -1.40 -20.73
CA LYS A 210 -9.37 -1.76 -20.48
C LYS A 210 -9.07 -1.66 -18.98
N LEU A 211 -8.40 -2.68 -18.44
CA LEU A 211 -7.91 -2.69 -17.06
C LEU A 211 -6.39 -2.69 -17.05
N VAL A 212 -5.80 -1.86 -16.19
CA VAL A 212 -4.35 -1.88 -15.91
C VAL A 212 -3.97 -3.27 -15.41
N SER A 213 -2.87 -3.82 -15.92
CA SER A 213 -2.40 -5.18 -15.67
C SER A 213 -3.36 -6.31 -16.04
N GLY A 214 -4.43 -6.03 -16.80
CA GLY A 214 -5.37 -7.03 -17.30
C GLY A 214 -6.25 -7.67 -16.22
N GLY A 215 -6.58 -6.99 -15.12
CA GLY A 215 -7.49 -7.49 -14.09
C GLY A 215 -7.03 -7.22 -12.66
N THR A 216 -7.47 -8.05 -11.70
CA THR A 216 -7.16 -7.88 -10.28
C THR A 216 -6.97 -9.20 -9.54
N ASP A 217 -6.08 -9.19 -8.55
CA ASP A 217 -5.86 -10.28 -7.60
C ASP A 217 -6.35 -9.92 -6.18
N ASN A 218 -6.87 -8.69 -5.99
CA ASN A 218 -7.24 -8.16 -4.68
C ASN A 218 -8.63 -7.47 -4.68
N HIS A 219 -8.81 -6.41 -3.90
CA HIS A 219 -10.08 -5.71 -3.68
C HIS A 219 -10.33 -4.56 -4.65
N LEU A 220 -9.37 -4.17 -5.46
CA LEU A 220 -9.46 -3.03 -6.36
C LEU A 220 -9.08 -3.39 -7.78
N MET A 221 -9.50 -2.60 -8.73
CA MET A 221 -9.08 -2.63 -10.13
C MET A 221 -8.86 -1.22 -10.63
N LEU A 222 -8.03 -1.07 -11.65
CA LEU A 222 -7.75 0.23 -12.26
C LEU A 222 -8.25 0.22 -13.71
N LEU A 223 -9.19 1.11 -14.03
CA LEU A 223 -9.66 1.33 -15.38
C LEU A 223 -8.64 2.19 -16.13
N ASP A 224 -8.18 1.72 -17.27
CA ASP A 224 -7.27 2.45 -18.13
C ASP A 224 -8.06 3.29 -19.14
N LEU A 225 -8.06 4.60 -18.97
CA LEU A 225 -8.80 5.54 -19.77
C LEU A 225 -7.95 6.28 -20.83
N ARG A 226 -6.71 5.81 -21.09
CA ARG A 226 -5.81 6.51 -22.02
C ARG A 226 -6.33 6.62 -23.44
N ASP A 227 -7.13 5.65 -23.87
CA ASP A 227 -7.73 5.60 -25.19
C ASP A 227 -9.20 6.06 -25.19
N GLU A 228 -9.70 6.55 -24.06
CA GLU A 228 -11.08 6.99 -23.90
C GLU A 228 -11.20 8.52 -24.06
N GLU A 229 -12.38 8.99 -24.50
CA GLU A 229 -12.66 10.42 -24.65
C GLU A 229 -12.89 11.14 -23.30
N CYS A 230 -12.94 10.42 -22.18
CA CYS A 230 -13.16 11.00 -20.86
C CYS A 230 -11.95 10.82 -19.95
N THR A 231 -11.69 11.82 -19.10
CA THR A 231 -10.67 11.76 -18.06
C THR A 231 -11.19 11.02 -16.83
N GLY A 232 -10.27 10.51 -15.97
CA GLY A 232 -10.64 9.92 -14.68
C GLY A 232 -11.46 10.87 -13.80
N LYS A 233 -11.18 12.19 -13.87
CA LYS A 233 -11.96 13.21 -13.15
C LYS A 233 -13.41 13.32 -13.65
N GLU A 234 -13.61 13.27 -14.96
CA GLU A 234 -14.95 13.33 -15.54
C GLU A 234 -15.72 12.04 -15.26
N LEU A 235 -15.07 10.88 -15.37
CA LEU A 235 -15.71 9.60 -15.07
C LEU A 235 -16.07 9.49 -13.58
N GLU A 236 -15.18 9.91 -12.65
CA GLU A 236 -15.46 10.01 -11.23
C GLU A 236 -16.74 10.82 -10.97
N ALA A 237 -16.85 12.01 -11.57
CA ALA A 237 -18.02 12.88 -11.41
C ALA A 237 -19.30 12.26 -11.98
N ARG A 238 -19.24 11.59 -13.15
CA ARG A 238 -20.39 10.89 -13.74
C ARG A 238 -20.85 9.71 -12.89
N LEU A 239 -19.91 8.91 -12.36
CA LEU A 239 -20.21 7.79 -11.46
C LEU A 239 -20.82 8.25 -10.14
N ASP A 240 -20.28 9.35 -9.56
CA ASP A 240 -20.81 9.93 -8.33
C ASP A 240 -22.27 10.39 -8.50
N SER A 241 -22.64 10.92 -9.68
CA SER A 241 -24.02 11.33 -9.96
C SER A 241 -25.03 10.19 -9.95
N VAL A 242 -24.58 8.94 -10.06
CA VAL A 242 -25.39 7.72 -9.99
C VAL A 242 -25.06 6.88 -8.75
N HIS A 243 -24.43 7.52 -7.74
CA HIS A 243 -24.09 6.91 -6.44
C HIS A 243 -23.04 5.77 -6.53
N ILE A 244 -22.17 5.79 -7.52
CA ILE A 244 -21.01 4.90 -7.60
C ILE A 244 -19.78 5.70 -7.23
N THR A 245 -19.24 5.45 -6.05
CA THR A 245 -18.01 6.10 -5.59
C THR A 245 -16.79 5.44 -6.22
N ALA A 246 -15.96 6.24 -6.86
CA ALA A 246 -14.69 5.82 -7.43
C ALA A 246 -13.62 6.86 -7.11
N ASN A 247 -12.35 6.54 -7.34
CA ASN A 247 -11.24 7.45 -7.09
C ASN A 247 -10.37 7.59 -8.33
N LYS A 248 -10.06 8.82 -8.72
CA LYS A 248 -9.15 9.10 -9.83
C LYS A 248 -7.70 8.92 -9.42
N ASN A 249 -6.92 8.31 -10.29
CA ASN A 249 -5.48 8.10 -10.12
C ASN A 249 -4.72 8.52 -11.39
N THR A 250 -3.38 8.52 -11.31
CA THR A 250 -2.49 8.71 -12.46
C THR A 250 -2.10 7.37 -13.06
N VAL A 251 -1.88 7.30 -14.38
CA VAL A 251 -1.29 6.14 -15.07
C VAL A 251 0.19 6.39 -15.31
N PRO A 252 1.04 5.38 -15.27
CA PRO A 252 2.42 5.49 -15.73
C PRO A 252 2.49 6.08 -17.14
N GLY A 253 3.26 7.17 -17.30
CA GLY A 253 3.41 7.86 -18.58
C GLY A 253 2.28 8.80 -19.00
N ALA A 254 1.26 9.01 -18.18
CA ALA A 254 0.19 9.95 -18.47
C ALA A 254 0.48 11.36 -17.93
N VAL A 255 -0.01 12.36 -18.69
CA VAL A 255 0.17 13.80 -18.38
C VAL A 255 -0.94 14.31 -17.44
N SER A 256 -1.99 13.51 -17.20
CA SER A 256 -3.17 13.87 -16.38
C SER A 256 -3.78 12.63 -15.70
N TYR A 257 -4.76 12.84 -14.81
CA TYR A 257 -5.49 11.77 -14.13
C TYR A 257 -6.32 10.96 -15.13
N THR A 258 -5.85 9.79 -15.52
CA THR A 258 -6.38 8.96 -16.60
C THR A 258 -6.89 7.60 -16.18
N HIS A 259 -6.95 7.29 -14.89
CA HIS A 259 -7.69 6.12 -14.44
C HIS A 259 -8.65 6.36 -13.29
N LEU A 260 -9.46 5.36 -13.05
CA LEU A 260 -10.41 5.27 -11.96
C LEU A 260 -10.19 3.98 -11.17
N THR A 261 -10.25 4.07 -9.87
CA THR A 261 -10.24 2.93 -8.94
C THR A 261 -11.62 2.70 -8.37
#